data_6ff1d13a79006b1512017007e374e0cb
#
_entry.id   6ff1d13a79006b1512017007e374e0cb
#
_cell.length_a   1.000
_cell.length_b   1.000
_cell.length_c   1.000
_cell.angle_alpha   90.00
_cell.angle_beta   90.00
_cell.angle_gamma   90.00
#
_symmetry.space_group_name_H-M   'P 1'
#
loop_
_entity.id
_entity.type
_entity.pdbx_description
1 polymer ?
#
loop_
_entity_poly.entity_id
_entity_poly.type
_entity_poly.pdbx_seq_one_letter_code
_entity_poly.pdbx_strand_id
1 'polypeptide(L)'
;MDPEFIRELFVPFGPVTVRRMFSGAGIFAEGLMIGLIVREVIYLKADDSNRADFEREGSAPFTYTRSKSTGRPSQHALPYWRLPERLYDDPDELAEWAKRAFAAAERKKFQPRQLAKRKTAKRLKRR
;
A
#
# COMPACT_ATOMS: atom_id res chain seq x y z
N MET A 1 -8.50 0.69 15.12
CA MET A 1 -9.20 1.72 14.34
C MET A 1 -10.52 1.15 13.83
N ASP A 2 -11.58 1.85 14.06
CA ASP A 2 -12.92 1.40 13.71
C ASP A 2 -13.11 1.35 12.18
N PRO A 3 -13.55 0.21 11.61
CA PRO A 3 -13.83 0.11 10.18
C PRO A 3 -14.83 1.17 9.69
N GLU A 4 -15.80 1.53 10.52
CA GLU A 4 -16.78 2.56 10.17
C GLU A 4 -16.10 3.91 9.97
N PHE A 5 -15.16 4.26 10.85
CA PHE A 5 -14.39 5.49 10.73
C PHE A 5 -13.61 5.52 9.40
N ILE A 6 -13.01 4.37 9.03
CA ILE A 6 -12.27 4.28 7.77
C ILE A 6 -13.20 4.48 6.58
N ARG A 7 -14.36 3.84 6.59
CA ARG A 7 -15.33 4.00 5.50
C ARG A 7 -15.77 5.45 5.34
N GLU A 8 -16.01 6.14 6.45
CA GLU A 8 -16.39 7.55 6.42
C GLU A 8 -15.26 8.44 5.91
N LEU A 9 -14.04 8.18 6.37
CA LEU A 9 -12.86 8.94 5.96
C LEU A 9 -12.63 8.86 4.45
N PHE A 10 -12.92 7.70 3.85
CA PHE A 10 -12.71 7.46 2.43
C PHE A 10 -13.94 7.76 1.56
N VAL A 11 -15.02 8.30 2.14
CA VAL A 11 -16.25 8.57 1.37
C VAL A 11 -15.99 9.42 0.11
N PRO A 12 -15.21 10.52 0.14
CA PRO A 12 -14.97 11.28 -1.08
C PRO A 12 -14.22 10.49 -2.16
N PHE A 13 -13.43 9.50 -1.76
CA PHE A 13 -12.77 8.60 -2.71
C PHE A 13 -13.76 7.58 -3.28
N GLY A 14 -14.56 6.97 -2.42
CA GLY A 14 -15.50 5.94 -2.80
C GLY A 14 -15.56 4.81 -1.80
N PRO A 15 -16.37 3.78 -2.06
CA PRO A 15 -16.53 2.67 -1.11
C PRO A 15 -15.24 1.89 -0.92
N VAL A 16 -14.94 1.57 0.33
CA VAL A 16 -13.82 0.70 0.68
C VAL A 16 -14.29 -0.40 1.62
N THR A 17 -13.59 -1.52 1.59
CA THR A 17 -13.79 -2.64 2.50
C THR A 17 -12.58 -2.76 3.40
N VAL A 18 -12.81 -3.00 4.69
CA VAL A 18 -11.74 -3.19 5.67
C VAL A 18 -11.73 -4.65 6.07
N ARG A 19 -10.58 -5.31 5.92
CA ARG A 19 -10.42 -6.72 6.28
C ARG A 19 -9.31 -6.90 7.30
N ARG A 20 -9.59 -7.65 8.36
CA ARG A 20 -8.56 -8.00 9.33
C ARG A 20 -7.50 -8.88 8.70
N MET A 21 -6.24 -8.56 8.98
CA MET A 21 -5.08 -9.30 8.48
C MET A 21 -4.00 -9.30 9.55
N PHE A 22 -3.58 -10.47 10.00
CA PHE A 22 -2.51 -10.59 10.99
C PHE A 22 -2.75 -9.67 12.19
N SER A 23 -1.88 -8.72 12.44
CA SER A 23 -1.98 -7.78 13.56
C SER A 23 -2.57 -6.43 13.16
N GLY A 24 -3.13 -6.34 11.97
CA GLY A 24 -3.68 -5.08 11.44
C GLY A 24 -4.89 -5.31 10.58
N ALA A 25 -5.05 -4.47 9.57
CA ALA A 25 -6.14 -4.59 8.61
C ALA A 25 -5.72 -4.05 7.26
N GLY A 26 -6.36 -4.53 6.21
CA GLY A 26 -6.17 -4.02 4.86
C GLY A 26 -7.36 -3.19 4.44
N ILE A 27 -7.12 -2.16 3.66
CA ILE A 27 -8.16 -1.33 3.05
C ILE A 27 -8.24 -1.70 1.57
N PHE A 28 -9.41 -2.13 1.12
CA PHE A 28 -9.61 -2.62 -0.24
C PHE A 28 -10.61 -1.77 -0.99
N ALA A 29 -10.31 -1.49 -2.25
CA ALA A 29 -11.22 -0.85 -3.19
C ALA A 29 -11.28 -1.71 -4.44
N GLU A 30 -12.48 -2.09 -4.88
CA GLU A 30 -12.70 -2.94 -6.04
C GLU A 30 -11.81 -4.20 -6.03
N GLY A 31 -11.66 -4.79 -4.84
CA GLY A 31 -10.88 -6.00 -4.67
C GLY A 31 -9.36 -5.81 -4.59
N LEU A 32 -8.88 -4.60 -4.73
CA LEU A 32 -7.44 -4.30 -4.64
C LEU A 32 -7.10 -3.68 -3.30
N MET A 33 -6.02 -4.12 -2.69
CA MET A 33 -5.55 -3.56 -1.44
C MET A 33 -4.84 -2.24 -1.70
N ILE A 34 -5.42 -1.14 -1.24
CA ILE A 34 -4.88 0.21 -1.44
C ILE A 34 -4.25 0.78 -0.18
N GLY A 35 -4.49 0.15 0.95
CA GLY A 35 -3.98 0.66 2.22
C GLY A 35 -3.84 -0.43 3.25
N LEU A 36 -3.16 -0.10 4.31
CA LEU A 36 -2.84 -0.99 5.43
C LEU A 36 -3.05 -0.20 6.71
N ILE A 37 -3.64 -0.84 7.72
CA ILE A 37 -3.81 -0.24 9.05
C ILE A 37 -3.00 -1.06 10.04
N VAL A 38 -2.03 -0.44 10.70
CA VAL A 38 -1.25 -1.10 11.74
C VAL A 38 -1.11 -0.12 12.91
N ARG A 39 -1.45 -0.58 14.11
CA ARG A 39 -1.31 0.21 15.34
C ARG A 39 -1.94 1.60 15.22
N GLU A 40 -3.18 1.64 14.73
CA GLU A 40 -3.96 2.87 14.59
C GLU A 40 -3.35 3.88 13.59
N VAL A 41 -2.54 3.40 12.64
CA VAL A 41 -1.93 4.23 11.61
C VAL A 41 -2.31 3.68 10.24
N ILE A 42 -2.73 4.57 9.34
CA ILE A 42 -3.04 4.21 7.96
C ILE A 42 -1.79 4.39 7.10
N TYR A 43 -1.53 3.40 6.25
CA TYR A 43 -0.49 3.45 5.22
C TYR A 43 -1.16 3.25 3.87
N LEU A 44 -0.82 4.04 2.88
CA LEU A 44 -1.37 3.91 1.53
C LEU A 44 -0.36 3.30 0.57
N LYS A 45 -0.87 2.56 -0.40
CA LYS A 45 -0.06 1.94 -1.45
C LYS A 45 0.75 2.99 -2.20
N ALA A 46 2.04 2.73 -2.38
CA ALA A 46 2.92 3.62 -3.11
C ALA A 46 3.77 2.83 -4.11
N ASP A 47 4.04 3.45 -5.25
CA ASP A 47 5.00 2.96 -6.22
C ASP A 47 5.82 4.16 -6.71
N ASP A 48 6.61 3.99 -7.76
CA ASP A 48 7.47 5.05 -8.25
C ASP A 48 6.69 6.30 -8.70
N SER A 49 5.41 6.15 -9.05
CA SER A 49 4.60 7.27 -9.53
C SER A 49 4.15 8.21 -8.41
N ASN A 50 3.90 7.70 -7.19
CA ASN A 50 3.36 8.53 -6.11
C ASN A 50 4.24 8.60 -4.86
N ARG A 51 5.36 7.89 -4.83
CA ARG A 51 6.24 7.88 -3.66
C ARG A 51 6.76 9.28 -3.30
N ALA A 52 7.08 10.09 -4.31
CA ALA A 52 7.62 11.43 -4.07
C ALA A 52 6.65 12.31 -3.29
N ASP A 53 5.34 12.11 -3.46
CA ASP A 53 4.34 12.85 -2.69
C ASP A 53 4.50 12.59 -1.20
N PHE A 54 4.71 11.33 -0.83
CA PHE A 54 4.93 10.95 0.58
C PHE A 54 6.26 11.51 1.10
N GLU A 55 7.31 11.42 0.29
CA GLU A 55 8.62 11.93 0.68
C GLU A 55 8.60 13.43 0.97
N ARG A 56 7.86 14.19 0.15
CA ARG A 56 7.72 15.63 0.37
C ARG A 56 7.01 15.96 1.68
N GLU A 57 6.16 15.06 2.17
CA GLU A 57 5.47 15.24 3.44
C GLU A 57 6.29 14.73 4.63
N GLY A 58 7.49 14.24 4.39
CA GLY A 58 8.31 13.67 5.45
C GLY A 58 7.84 12.30 5.91
N SER A 59 7.02 11.63 5.10
CA SER A 59 6.50 10.31 5.43
C SER A 59 7.55 9.22 5.19
N ALA A 60 7.22 8.00 5.63
CA ALA A 60 8.10 6.84 5.50
C ALA A 60 7.28 5.60 5.22
N PRO A 61 7.89 4.58 4.58
CA PRO A 61 7.21 3.33 4.34
C PRO A 61 7.06 2.53 5.63
N PHE A 62 6.07 1.63 5.63
CA PHE A 62 5.93 0.65 6.70
C PHE A 62 7.11 -0.32 6.63
N THR A 63 7.80 -0.50 7.75
CA THR A 63 8.90 -1.43 7.85
C THR A 63 8.62 -2.47 8.93
N TYR A 64 9.17 -3.66 8.75
CA TYR A 64 9.05 -4.72 9.74
C TYR A 64 10.36 -5.49 9.80
N THR A 65 10.62 -6.08 10.97
CA THR A 65 11.83 -6.88 11.20
C THR A 65 11.48 -8.35 11.05
N ARG A 66 12.29 -9.06 10.29
CA ARG A 66 12.11 -10.49 10.05
C ARG A 66 13.31 -11.23 10.64
N SER A 67 13.03 -12.16 11.57
CA SER A 67 14.07 -13.04 12.09
C SER A 67 14.26 -14.21 11.16
N LYS A 68 15.49 -14.39 10.67
CA LYS A 68 15.82 -15.56 9.85
C LYS A 68 16.30 -16.70 10.72
N SER A 69 16.26 -17.91 10.18
CA SER A 69 16.80 -19.10 10.86
C SER A 69 18.27 -18.97 11.22
N THR A 70 18.99 -18.06 10.57
CA THR A 70 20.38 -17.75 10.85
C THR A 70 20.59 -16.85 12.07
N GLY A 71 19.48 -16.40 12.70
CA GLY A 71 19.56 -15.56 13.89
C GLY A 71 19.79 -14.07 13.64
N ARG A 72 20.00 -13.66 12.38
CA ARG A 72 20.19 -12.25 12.05
C ARG A 72 18.86 -11.60 11.67
N PRO A 73 18.39 -10.59 12.42
CA PRO A 73 17.20 -9.86 12.04
C PRO A 73 17.49 -9.05 10.78
N SER A 74 16.52 -9.04 9.84
CA SER A 74 16.61 -8.19 8.67
C SER A 74 15.37 -7.31 8.59
N GLN A 75 15.58 -6.05 8.21
CA GLN A 75 14.50 -5.08 8.09
C GLN A 75 13.99 -5.05 6.66
N HIS A 76 12.67 -5.08 6.52
CA HIS A 76 12.01 -5.07 5.22
C HIS A 76 11.00 -3.94 5.16
N ALA A 77 10.85 -3.34 3.98
CA ALA A 77 9.85 -2.31 3.75
C ALA A 77 8.76 -2.86 2.84
N LEU A 78 7.51 -2.53 3.16
CA LEU A 78 6.38 -2.82 2.29
C LEU A 78 6.10 -1.59 1.43
N PRO A 79 5.50 -1.76 0.24
CA PRO A 79 5.16 -0.63 -0.63
C PRO A 79 3.91 0.10 -0.15
N TYR A 80 3.87 0.43 1.14
CA TYR A 80 2.79 1.16 1.80
C TYR A 80 3.43 2.23 2.66
N TRP A 81 3.06 3.48 2.44
CA TRP A 81 3.65 4.63 3.11
C TRP A 81 2.66 5.29 4.04
N ARG A 82 3.15 5.75 5.17
CA ARG A 82 2.34 6.37 6.20
C ARG A 82 1.57 7.55 5.64
N LEU A 83 0.25 7.55 5.89
CA LEU A 83 -0.61 8.67 5.49
C LEU A 83 -0.18 9.91 6.26
N PRO A 84 0.07 11.05 5.57
CA PRO A 84 0.35 12.30 6.29
C PRO A 84 -0.78 12.61 7.27
N GLU A 85 -0.40 12.96 8.50
CA GLU A 85 -1.34 13.11 9.59
C GLU A 85 -2.42 14.15 9.32
N ARG A 86 -2.08 15.23 8.62
CA ARG A 86 -3.03 16.29 8.27
C ARG A 86 -4.19 15.78 7.40
N LEU A 87 -4.02 14.67 6.70
CA LEU A 87 -5.05 14.15 5.81
C LEU A 87 -6.20 13.47 6.54
N TYR A 88 -6.00 13.10 7.80
CA TYR A 88 -7.11 12.59 8.61
C TYR A 88 -8.20 13.65 8.79
N ASP A 89 -7.83 14.92 8.71
CA ASP A 89 -8.76 16.04 8.83
C ASP A 89 -9.16 16.65 7.49
N ASP A 90 -8.71 16.02 6.38
CA ASP A 90 -9.01 16.52 5.04
C ASP A 90 -9.36 15.36 4.11
N PRO A 91 -10.58 14.81 4.24
CA PRO A 91 -11.01 13.67 3.42
C PRO A 91 -11.01 13.95 1.92
N ASP A 92 -11.23 15.20 1.51
CA ASP A 92 -11.22 15.55 0.09
C ASP A 92 -9.83 15.42 -0.51
N GLU A 93 -8.82 15.91 0.17
CA GLU A 93 -7.44 15.75 -0.30
C GLU A 93 -7.01 14.29 -0.16
N LEU A 94 -7.40 13.63 0.93
CA LEU A 94 -7.11 12.21 1.11
C LEU A 94 -7.63 11.40 -0.07
N ALA A 95 -8.80 11.76 -0.61
CA ALA A 95 -9.35 11.07 -1.78
C ALA A 95 -8.41 11.12 -2.98
N GLU A 96 -7.70 12.22 -3.19
CA GLU A 96 -6.72 12.33 -4.26
C GLU A 96 -5.54 11.37 -4.04
N TRP A 97 -5.08 11.28 -2.79
CA TRP A 97 -4.01 10.33 -2.43
C TRP A 97 -4.47 8.89 -2.58
N ALA A 98 -5.72 8.61 -2.20
CA ALA A 98 -6.30 7.27 -2.35
C ALA A 98 -6.45 6.87 -3.81
N LYS A 99 -6.80 7.80 -4.69
CA LYS A 99 -6.86 7.55 -6.13
C LYS A 99 -5.50 7.13 -6.68
N ARG A 100 -4.44 7.81 -6.25
CA ARG A 100 -3.09 7.47 -6.66
C ARG A 100 -2.64 6.12 -6.09
N ALA A 101 -3.06 5.83 -4.86
CA ALA A 101 -2.79 4.52 -4.26
C ALA A 101 -3.52 3.41 -5.02
N PHE A 102 -4.76 3.65 -5.41
CA PHE A 102 -5.53 2.70 -6.21
C PHE A 102 -4.85 2.45 -7.56
N ALA A 103 -4.41 3.51 -8.22
CA ALA A 103 -3.68 3.39 -9.49
C ALA A 103 -2.39 2.58 -9.32
N ALA A 104 -1.68 2.77 -8.21
CA ALA A 104 -0.49 1.99 -7.90
C ALA A 104 -0.82 0.51 -7.70
N ALA A 105 -1.95 0.22 -7.03
CA ALA A 105 -2.40 -1.15 -6.82
C ALA A 105 -2.80 -1.82 -8.15
N GLU A 106 -3.42 -1.07 -9.05
CA GLU A 106 -3.75 -1.58 -10.38
C GLU A 106 -2.50 -1.93 -11.17
N ARG A 107 -1.51 -1.05 -11.16
CA ARG A 107 -0.24 -1.30 -11.84
C ARG A 107 0.45 -2.54 -11.29
N LYS A 108 0.44 -2.71 -9.97
CA LYS A 108 1.02 -3.87 -9.31
C LYS A 108 0.33 -5.16 -9.72
N LYS A 109 -0.99 -5.12 -9.92
CA LYS A 109 -1.76 -6.29 -10.32
C LYS A 109 -1.32 -6.86 -11.68
N PHE A 110 -0.97 -5.99 -12.62
CA PHE A 110 -0.63 -6.40 -13.97
C PHE A 110 0.87 -6.57 -14.23
N GLN A 111 1.70 -5.67 -13.69
CA GLN A 111 3.14 -5.69 -13.92
C GLN A 111 3.86 -7.00 -13.54
N PRO A 112 3.58 -7.61 -12.38
CA PRO A 112 4.29 -8.85 -12.01
C PRO A 112 4.09 -9.98 -13.01
N ARG A 113 2.89 -10.11 -13.59
CA ARG A 113 2.60 -11.15 -14.57
C ARG A 113 3.38 -10.94 -15.86
N GLN A 114 3.45 -9.71 -16.33
CA GLN A 114 4.20 -9.36 -17.54
C GLN A 114 5.70 -9.55 -17.33
N LEU A 115 6.22 -9.14 -16.19
CA LEU A 115 7.63 -9.32 -15.86
C LEU A 115 8.00 -10.79 -15.74
N ALA A 116 7.16 -11.59 -15.11
CA ALA A 116 7.38 -13.03 -14.98
C ALA A 116 7.41 -13.70 -16.36
N LYS A 117 6.47 -13.36 -17.25
CA LYS A 117 6.44 -13.88 -18.61
C LYS A 117 7.67 -13.48 -19.40
N ARG A 118 8.13 -12.24 -19.28
CA ARG A 118 9.33 -11.77 -19.96
C ARG A 118 10.58 -12.51 -19.48
N LYS A 119 10.71 -12.72 -18.19
CA LYS A 119 11.84 -13.46 -17.61
C LYS A 119 11.85 -14.91 -18.09
N THR A 120 10.69 -15.54 -18.12
CA THR A 120 10.57 -16.92 -18.60
C THR A 120 10.94 -17.02 -20.09
N ALA A 121 10.43 -16.10 -20.92
CA ALA A 121 10.76 -16.06 -22.34
C ALA A 121 12.26 -15.88 -22.57
N LYS A 122 12.90 -14.99 -21.82
CA LYS A 122 14.34 -14.77 -21.91
C LYS A 122 15.14 -16.01 -21.52
N ARG A 123 14.72 -16.70 -20.49
CA ARG A 123 15.38 -17.96 -20.06
C ARG A 123 15.28 -19.02 -21.12
N LEU A 124 14.12 -19.17 -21.73
CA LEU A 124 13.91 -20.15 -22.80
C LEU A 124 14.77 -19.84 -24.04
N LYS A 125 14.91 -18.56 -24.39
CA LYS A 125 15.74 -18.14 -25.51
C LYS A 125 17.23 -18.36 -25.30
N ARG A 126 17.68 -18.40 -24.06
CA ARG A 126 19.10 -18.60 -23.73
C ARG A 126 19.52 -20.06 -23.72
N ARG A 127 18.57 -20.96 -23.76
CA ARG A 127 18.82 -22.41 -23.84
C ARG A 127 18.82 -22.84 -25.29
#